data_3c3898a0192e4e6210b78aaf8953e99d
#
_entry.id   3c3898a0192e4e6210b78aaf8953e99d
#
_cell.length_a   1.000
_cell.length_b   1.000
_cell.length_c   1.000
_cell.angle_alpha   90.00
_cell.angle_beta   90.00
_cell.angle_gamma   90.00
#
_symmetry.space_group_name_H-M   'P 1'
#
loop_
_entity.id
_entity.type
_entity.pdbx_description
1 polymer ?
#
loop_
_entity_poly.entity_id
_entity_poly.type
_entity_poly.pdbx_seq_one_letter_code
_entity_poly.pdbx_strand_id
1 'polypeptide(L)'
;MPLPINHSGNLRKQFLKRQLSTTSAGNNSYLTERQKENVKKHITRYRRNWDIFVEEVFQIKLYPIQKIIIHMMGISQEFMAIATRGAAKSFLCGLASLVCFCLYPYSEIVITSSTIPQASKLVEKKIRDELIKKLSPYLLYMYEHEYIVSTKSNTSDGGAYTIENKLNGSTISVLACLESSRGKKNKIDIM
;
A
#
# COMPACT_ATOMS: atom_id res chain seq x y z
N MET A 1 18.02 12.22 -31.82
CA MET A 1 17.69 10.78 -31.89
C MET A 1 17.06 10.39 -30.57
N PRO A 2 15.81 9.99 -30.53
CA PRO A 2 15.18 9.48 -29.29
C PRO A 2 15.60 8.03 -29.09
N LEU A 3 16.01 7.69 -27.87
CA LEU A 3 16.38 6.34 -27.43
C LEU A 3 15.14 5.41 -27.43
N PRO A 4 15.27 4.14 -27.81
CA PRO A 4 14.14 3.22 -27.88
C PRO A 4 13.70 2.77 -26.49
N ILE A 5 12.61 3.34 -26.01
CA ILE A 5 11.90 2.94 -24.79
C ILE A 5 10.95 1.81 -25.16
N ASN A 6 11.37 0.55 -25.24
CA ASN A 6 10.33 -0.48 -25.39
C ASN A 6 10.70 -1.95 -25.11
N HIS A 7 11.87 -2.30 -24.59
CA HIS A 7 12.14 -3.70 -24.26
C HIS A 7 11.97 -4.07 -22.78
N SER A 8 12.14 -3.13 -21.86
CA SER A 8 12.00 -3.40 -20.42
C SER A 8 10.55 -3.56 -19.95
N GLY A 9 9.61 -2.88 -20.59
CA GLY A 9 8.19 -2.94 -20.25
C GLY A 9 7.52 -4.30 -20.54
N ASN A 10 7.98 -4.98 -21.59
CA ASN A 10 7.37 -6.24 -22.00
C ASN A 10 7.87 -7.42 -21.14
N LEU A 11 9.15 -7.44 -20.80
CA LEU A 11 9.72 -8.43 -19.88
C LEU A 11 9.14 -8.30 -18.47
N ARG A 12 8.91 -7.07 -18.00
CA ARG A 12 8.28 -6.76 -16.72
C ARG A 12 6.82 -7.20 -16.65
N LYS A 13 6.04 -6.94 -17.71
CA LYS A 13 4.65 -7.41 -17.83
C LYS A 13 4.59 -8.94 -17.84
N GLN A 14 5.51 -9.60 -18.52
CA GLN A 14 5.60 -11.07 -18.53
C GLN A 14 6.00 -11.65 -17.17
N PHE A 15 6.92 -11.01 -16.44
CA PHE A 15 7.34 -11.44 -15.11
C PHE A 15 6.20 -11.31 -14.09
N LEU A 16 5.52 -10.16 -14.06
CA LEU A 16 4.34 -9.94 -13.21
C LEU A 16 3.18 -10.86 -13.59
N LYS A 17 2.93 -11.08 -14.89
CA LYS A 17 1.90 -12.02 -15.36
C LYS A 17 2.20 -13.46 -14.95
N ARG A 18 3.47 -13.88 -14.96
CA ARG A 18 3.90 -15.19 -14.44
C ARG A 18 3.71 -15.31 -12.93
N GLN A 19 4.04 -14.27 -12.16
CA GLN A 19 3.84 -14.31 -10.70
C GLN A 19 2.36 -14.30 -10.32
N LEU A 20 1.51 -13.53 -11.02
CA LEU A 20 0.09 -13.43 -10.73
C LEU A 20 -0.72 -14.62 -11.27
N SER A 21 -0.33 -15.22 -12.38
CA SER A 21 -0.98 -16.45 -12.88
C SER A 21 -0.76 -17.66 -11.97
N THR A 22 0.29 -17.63 -11.13
CA THR A 22 0.50 -18.65 -10.10
C THR A 22 -0.31 -18.42 -8.82
N THR A 23 -0.93 -17.24 -8.67
CA THR A 23 -1.72 -16.89 -7.47
C THR A 23 -3.24 -17.00 -7.70
N SER A 24 -3.72 -17.12 -8.94
CA SER A 24 -5.15 -16.98 -9.28
C SER A 24 -5.94 -18.28 -9.40
N ALA A 25 -5.38 -19.43 -9.08
CA ALA A 25 -6.14 -20.69 -9.09
C ALA A 25 -5.97 -21.42 -7.76
N GLY A 26 -7.07 -21.62 -7.07
CA GLY A 26 -7.12 -22.44 -5.87
C GLY A 26 -6.47 -23.79 -6.10
N ASN A 27 -5.50 -24.04 -5.35
CA ASN A 27 -4.76 -25.21 -4.92
C ASN A 27 -3.25 -24.93 -4.89
N ASN A 28 -2.75 -24.72 -3.68
CA ASN A 28 -1.33 -24.49 -3.35
C ASN A 28 -0.38 -25.68 -3.69
N SER A 29 -0.73 -26.56 -4.64
CA SER A 29 0.03 -27.76 -4.97
C SER A 29 1.16 -27.57 -5.98
N TYR A 30 1.26 -26.38 -6.61
CA TYR A 30 2.23 -26.18 -7.71
C TYR A 30 3.57 -25.57 -7.28
N LEU A 31 3.70 -25.09 -6.06
CA LEU A 31 4.98 -24.60 -5.55
C LEU A 31 5.70 -25.75 -4.82
N THR A 32 6.93 -26.01 -5.21
CA THR A 32 7.79 -26.92 -4.44
C THR A 32 8.05 -26.37 -3.04
N GLU A 33 8.31 -27.21 -2.06
CA GLU A 33 8.58 -26.76 -0.68
C GLU A 33 9.74 -25.75 -0.61
N ARG A 34 10.75 -25.92 -1.44
CA ARG A 34 11.87 -24.99 -1.58
C ARG A 34 11.41 -23.60 -2.08
N GLN A 35 10.45 -23.55 -3.01
CA GLN A 35 9.89 -22.29 -3.49
C GLN A 35 9.04 -21.60 -2.42
N LYS A 36 8.24 -22.34 -1.68
CA LYS A 36 7.45 -21.84 -0.53
C LYS A 36 8.37 -21.24 0.54
N GLU A 37 9.47 -21.92 0.84
CA GLU A 37 10.44 -21.42 1.83
C GLU A 37 11.14 -20.13 1.36
N ASN A 38 11.51 -20.05 0.09
CA ASN A 38 12.08 -18.82 -0.47
C ASN A 38 11.10 -17.64 -0.41
N VAL A 39 9.83 -17.84 -0.79
CA VAL A 39 8.78 -16.82 -0.68
C VAL A 39 8.61 -16.37 0.77
N LYS A 40 8.58 -17.31 1.72
CA LYS A 40 8.50 -17.00 3.15
C LYS A 40 9.68 -16.17 3.64
N LYS A 41 10.91 -16.47 3.21
CA LYS A 41 12.12 -15.69 3.52
C LYS A 41 12.01 -14.26 2.98
N HIS A 42 11.56 -14.09 1.74
CA HIS A 42 11.38 -12.76 1.13
C HIS A 42 10.32 -11.94 1.87
N ILE A 43 9.17 -12.53 2.17
CA ILE A 43 8.11 -11.85 2.94
C ILE A 43 8.62 -11.45 4.33
N THR A 44 9.34 -12.34 5.02
CA THR A 44 9.91 -12.03 6.34
C THR A 44 10.94 -10.90 6.27
N ARG A 45 11.78 -10.88 5.23
CA ARG A 45 12.74 -9.80 4.99
C ARG A 45 12.03 -8.47 4.78
N TYR A 46 10.98 -8.42 3.94
CA TYR A 46 10.24 -7.22 3.65
C TYR A 46 9.43 -6.69 4.85
N ARG A 47 8.87 -7.58 5.66
CA ARG A 47 8.16 -7.19 6.89
C ARG A 47 9.07 -6.52 7.92
N ARG A 48 10.36 -6.84 7.91
CA ARG A 48 11.36 -6.21 8.77
C ARG A 48 11.96 -4.94 8.18
N ASN A 49 11.92 -4.79 6.86
CA ASN A 49 12.58 -3.71 6.13
C ASN A 49 11.61 -3.11 5.11
N TRP A 50 10.73 -2.25 5.57
CA TRP A 50 9.72 -1.60 4.72
C TRP A 50 10.34 -0.70 3.66
N ASP A 51 11.45 -0.05 3.97
CA ASP A 51 12.23 0.76 3.04
C ASP A 51 12.70 -0.04 1.83
N ILE A 52 13.22 -1.26 2.07
CA ILE A 52 13.64 -2.17 1.00
C ILE A 52 12.44 -2.61 0.16
N PHE A 53 11.31 -2.94 0.80
CA PHE A 53 10.09 -3.31 0.08
C PHE A 53 9.61 -2.20 -0.86
N VAL A 54 9.62 -0.96 -0.39
CA VAL A 54 9.22 0.20 -1.18
C VAL A 54 10.12 0.39 -2.39
N GLU A 55 11.44 0.27 -2.23
CA GLU A 55 12.37 0.45 -3.34
C GLU A 55 12.38 -0.73 -4.33
N GLU A 56 12.34 -1.98 -3.83
CA GLU A 56 12.41 -3.17 -4.68
C GLU A 56 11.07 -3.50 -5.36
N VAL A 57 9.95 -3.40 -4.63
CA VAL A 57 8.62 -3.82 -5.13
C VAL A 57 7.83 -2.65 -5.70
N PHE A 58 7.67 -1.58 -4.95
CA PHE A 58 6.95 -0.41 -5.46
C PHE A 58 7.78 0.40 -6.45
N GLN A 59 9.12 0.23 -6.43
CA GLN A 59 10.08 0.93 -7.28
C GLN A 59 10.03 2.45 -7.08
N ILE A 60 9.72 2.88 -5.88
CA ILE A 60 9.72 4.26 -5.46
C ILE A 60 11.07 4.54 -4.78
N LYS A 61 11.86 5.43 -5.39
CA LYS A 61 13.14 5.83 -4.82
C LYS A 61 12.92 6.78 -3.66
N LEU A 62 13.44 6.42 -2.48
CA LEU A 62 13.33 7.20 -1.25
C LEU A 62 14.60 8.01 -0.98
N TYR A 63 14.42 9.22 -0.43
CA TYR A 63 15.54 9.96 0.15
C TYR A 63 16.00 9.30 1.46
N PRO A 64 17.28 9.49 1.87
CA PRO A 64 17.83 8.82 3.05
C PRO A 64 16.97 8.99 4.32
N ILE A 65 16.50 10.20 4.57
CA ILE A 65 15.63 10.47 5.72
C ILE A 65 14.27 9.75 5.63
N GLN A 66 13.71 9.62 4.43
CA GLN A 66 12.45 8.91 4.21
C GLN A 66 12.61 7.41 4.43
N LYS A 67 13.75 6.82 4.06
CA LYS A 67 14.07 5.41 4.34
C LYS A 67 14.09 5.16 5.84
N ILE A 68 14.79 6.02 6.60
CA ILE A 68 14.84 5.90 8.06
C ILE A 68 13.44 5.96 8.66
N ILE A 69 12.61 6.93 8.24
CA ILE A 69 11.25 7.10 8.76
C ILE A 69 10.39 5.86 8.44
N ILE A 70 10.37 5.39 7.18
CA ILE A 70 9.59 4.22 6.78
C ILE A 70 10.08 2.95 7.50
N HIS A 71 11.39 2.79 7.65
CA HIS A 71 11.96 1.68 8.41
C HIS A 71 11.50 1.71 9.88
N MET A 72 11.59 2.86 10.53
CA MET A 72 11.15 3.05 11.92
C MET A 72 9.65 2.79 12.10
N MET A 73 8.82 3.24 11.15
CA MET A 73 7.37 2.92 11.15
C MET A 73 7.10 1.42 11.08
N GLY A 74 7.94 0.67 10.36
CA GLY A 74 7.78 -0.78 10.20
C GLY A 74 8.16 -1.61 11.43
N ILE A 75 9.08 -1.11 12.27
CA ILE A 75 9.56 -1.83 13.46
C ILE A 75 8.92 -1.34 14.77
N SER A 76 8.30 -0.17 14.77
CA SER A 76 7.67 0.43 15.96
C SER A 76 6.21 0.04 16.04
N GLN A 77 5.72 -0.27 17.25
CA GLN A 77 4.28 -0.46 17.50
C GLN A 77 3.52 0.86 17.45
N GLU A 78 4.16 1.92 17.94
CA GLU A 78 3.64 3.28 17.91
C GLU A 78 4.71 4.20 17.34
N PHE A 79 4.33 5.08 16.44
CA PHE A 79 5.24 6.02 15.80
C PHE A 79 4.60 7.41 15.69
N MET A 80 5.27 8.40 16.26
CA MET A 80 4.88 9.81 16.17
C MET A 80 5.91 10.59 15.38
N ALA A 81 5.49 11.31 14.35
CA ALA A 81 6.35 12.18 13.57
C ALA A 81 5.88 13.63 13.64
N ILE A 82 6.70 14.49 14.24
CA ILE A 82 6.50 15.94 14.23
C ILE A 82 7.44 16.53 13.19
N ALA A 83 6.86 17.15 12.17
CA ALA A 83 7.63 17.73 11.07
C ALA A 83 6.94 18.95 10.48
N THR A 84 7.73 19.84 9.88
CA THR A 84 7.26 21.07 9.25
C THR A 84 6.36 20.81 8.03
N ARG A 85 5.70 21.84 7.54
CA ARG A 85 4.99 21.79 6.26
C ARG A 85 6.00 21.46 5.14
N GLY A 86 5.61 20.60 4.18
CA GLY A 86 6.51 20.18 3.08
C GLY A 86 7.41 18.98 3.40
N ALA A 87 7.50 18.50 4.65
CA ALA A 87 8.32 17.34 5.03
C ALA A 87 7.75 15.98 4.58
N ALA A 88 6.93 15.94 3.55
CA ALA A 88 6.36 14.72 2.95
C ALA A 88 5.58 13.80 3.92
N LYS A 89 5.05 14.31 5.05
CA LYS A 89 4.32 13.50 6.05
C LYS A 89 3.20 12.66 5.43
N SER A 90 2.30 13.32 4.69
CA SER A 90 1.15 12.64 4.06
C SER A 90 1.59 11.60 3.01
N PHE A 91 2.70 11.83 2.32
CA PHE A 91 3.29 10.87 1.40
C PHE A 91 3.80 9.63 2.15
N LEU A 92 4.54 9.83 3.24
CA LEU A 92 5.09 8.74 4.06
C LEU A 92 3.98 7.93 4.76
N CYS A 93 2.94 8.60 5.29
CA CYS A 93 1.78 7.91 5.85
C CYS A 93 1.05 7.07 4.79
N GLY A 94 0.81 7.62 3.60
CA GLY A 94 0.21 6.89 2.49
C GLY A 94 1.06 5.71 2.04
N LEU A 95 2.37 5.88 2.00
CA LEU A 95 3.31 4.83 1.63
C LEU A 95 3.34 3.70 2.66
N ALA A 96 3.40 4.02 3.96
CA ALA A 96 3.32 3.04 5.05
C ALA A 96 1.98 2.27 5.01
N SER A 97 0.87 2.96 4.77
CA SER A 97 -0.44 2.32 4.57
C SER A 97 -0.41 1.30 3.44
N LEU A 98 0.20 1.64 2.29
CA LEU A 98 0.31 0.72 1.15
C LEU A 98 1.24 -0.47 1.42
N VAL A 99 2.31 -0.27 2.20
CA VAL A 99 3.18 -1.38 2.64
C VAL A 99 2.40 -2.36 3.49
N CYS A 100 1.65 -1.88 4.50
CA CYS A 100 0.77 -2.72 5.31
C CYS A 100 -0.28 -3.43 4.46
N PHE A 101 -0.92 -2.70 3.56
CA PHE A 101 -1.96 -3.19 2.65
C PHE A 101 -1.49 -4.33 1.73
N CYS A 102 -0.20 -4.34 1.35
CA CYS A 102 0.38 -5.39 0.51
C CYS A 102 0.99 -6.55 1.30
N LEU A 103 1.66 -6.28 2.44
CA LEU A 103 2.44 -7.27 3.18
C LEU A 103 1.64 -8.06 4.21
N TYR A 104 0.52 -7.51 4.70
CA TYR A 104 -0.25 -8.14 5.76
C TYR A 104 -1.66 -8.48 5.27
N PRO A 105 -1.94 -9.78 4.98
CA PRO A 105 -3.25 -10.20 4.54
C PRO A 105 -4.34 -9.88 5.58
N TYR A 106 -5.53 -9.53 5.10
CA TYR A 106 -6.70 -9.21 5.92
C TYR A 106 -6.47 -8.05 6.90
N SER A 107 -5.54 -7.14 6.58
CA SER A 107 -5.33 -5.95 7.40
C SER A 107 -6.39 -4.89 7.10
N GLU A 108 -6.95 -4.33 8.17
CA GLU A 108 -7.83 -3.18 8.09
C GLU A 108 -7.04 -1.94 8.50
N ILE A 109 -6.75 -1.07 7.54
CA ILE A 109 -5.99 0.15 7.75
C ILE A 109 -6.97 1.32 7.78
N VAL A 110 -6.94 2.07 8.85
CA VAL A 110 -7.82 3.23 9.01
C VAL A 110 -7.02 4.51 9.01
N ILE A 111 -7.41 5.42 8.13
CA ILE A 111 -6.83 6.76 8.07
C ILE A 111 -7.83 7.73 8.69
N THR A 112 -7.39 8.40 9.74
CA THR A 112 -8.20 9.37 10.48
C THR A 112 -7.74 10.80 10.26
N SER A 113 -8.66 11.73 10.35
CA SER A 113 -8.40 13.17 10.38
C SER A 113 -9.50 13.85 11.16
N SER A 114 -9.35 15.16 11.42
CA SER A 114 -10.39 15.96 12.08
C SER A 114 -11.73 15.91 11.34
N THR A 115 -11.72 15.76 10.02
CA THR A 115 -12.93 15.65 9.19
C THR A 115 -12.78 14.52 8.15
N ILE A 116 -13.91 13.84 7.82
CA ILE A 116 -13.95 12.82 6.77
C ILE A 116 -13.43 13.35 5.42
N PRO A 117 -13.81 14.55 4.94
CA PRO A 117 -13.31 15.07 3.68
C PRO A 117 -11.79 15.27 3.63
N GLN A 118 -11.14 15.60 4.74
CA GLN A 118 -9.67 15.72 4.79
C GLN A 118 -8.99 14.37 4.68
N ALA A 119 -9.45 13.37 5.43
CA ALA A 119 -8.93 12.01 5.33
C ALA A 119 -9.20 11.39 3.95
N SER A 120 -10.39 11.59 3.40
CA SER A 120 -10.76 11.14 2.04
C SER A 120 -9.86 11.76 0.96
N LYS A 121 -9.53 13.06 1.06
CA LYS A 121 -8.59 13.71 0.14
C LYS A 121 -7.19 13.09 0.19
N LEU A 122 -6.74 12.66 1.37
CA LEU A 122 -5.45 11.98 1.50
C LEU A 122 -5.47 10.63 0.78
N VAL A 123 -6.49 9.82 1.02
CA VAL A 123 -6.65 8.51 0.37
C VAL A 123 -6.82 8.66 -1.14
N GLU A 124 -7.68 9.56 -1.59
CA GLU A 124 -7.96 9.78 -3.00
C GLU A 124 -6.74 10.36 -3.74
N LYS A 125 -6.22 11.49 -3.30
CA LYS A 125 -5.18 12.22 -4.03
C LYS A 125 -3.78 11.66 -3.81
N LYS A 126 -3.42 11.29 -2.57
CA LYS A 126 -2.08 10.83 -2.26
C LYS A 126 -1.92 9.33 -2.48
N ILE A 127 -2.84 8.51 -1.97
CA ILE A 127 -2.70 7.06 -2.10
C ILE A 127 -3.11 6.61 -3.49
N ARG A 128 -4.35 6.86 -3.93
CA ARG A 128 -4.82 6.40 -5.23
C ARG A 128 -4.14 7.09 -6.41
N ASP A 129 -4.20 8.42 -6.48
CA ASP A 129 -3.81 9.14 -7.70
C ASP A 129 -2.30 9.35 -7.81
N GLU A 130 -1.58 9.53 -6.70
CA GLU A 130 -0.14 9.75 -6.71
C GLU A 130 0.64 8.44 -6.53
N LEU A 131 0.43 7.70 -5.45
CA LEU A 131 1.21 6.50 -5.16
C LEU A 131 0.83 5.32 -6.07
N ILE A 132 -0.46 4.99 -6.18
CA ILE A 132 -0.90 3.83 -6.97
C ILE A 132 -0.78 4.11 -8.46
N LYS A 133 -1.36 5.21 -8.95
CA LYS A 133 -1.47 5.44 -10.40
C LYS A 133 -0.23 6.03 -11.05
N LYS A 134 0.59 6.82 -10.33
CA LYS A 134 1.70 7.54 -10.94
C LYS A 134 3.08 7.00 -10.56
N LEU A 135 3.29 6.71 -9.27
CA LEU A 135 4.63 6.43 -8.78
C LEU A 135 5.03 4.97 -8.84
N SER A 136 4.12 4.03 -8.56
CA SER A 136 4.45 2.63 -8.51
C SER A 136 3.92 1.85 -9.72
N PRO A 137 4.79 1.35 -10.61
CA PRO A 137 4.37 0.50 -11.73
C PRO A 137 3.68 -0.80 -11.29
N TYR A 138 4.08 -1.35 -10.15
CA TYR A 138 3.46 -2.54 -9.57
C TYR A 138 2.02 -2.27 -9.12
N LEU A 139 1.81 -1.20 -8.35
CA LEU A 139 0.48 -0.84 -7.86
C LEU A 139 -0.44 -0.39 -9.00
N LEU A 140 0.10 0.31 -10.00
CA LEU A 140 -0.66 0.66 -11.20
C LEU A 140 -1.17 -0.59 -11.92
N TYR A 141 -0.30 -1.58 -12.13
CA TYR A 141 -0.68 -2.85 -12.74
C TYR A 141 -1.80 -3.54 -11.94
N MET A 142 -1.68 -3.59 -10.62
CA MET A 142 -2.69 -4.16 -9.73
C MET A 142 -4.04 -3.42 -9.83
N TYR A 143 -3.98 -2.10 -9.96
CA TYR A 143 -5.17 -1.26 -10.11
C TYR A 143 -5.85 -1.44 -11.48
N GLU A 144 -5.09 -1.46 -12.56
CA GLU A 144 -5.60 -1.66 -13.93
C GLU A 144 -6.24 -3.04 -14.15
N HIS A 145 -5.79 -4.06 -13.40
CA HIS A 145 -6.34 -5.42 -13.47
C HIS A 145 -7.41 -5.69 -12.39
N GLU A 146 -7.94 -4.63 -11.77
CA GLU A 146 -8.99 -4.70 -10.76
C GLU A 146 -8.67 -5.56 -9.52
N TYR A 147 -7.39 -5.82 -9.25
CA TYR A 147 -6.97 -6.42 -7.99
C TYR A 147 -7.02 -5.42 -6.83
N ILE A 148 -6.81 -4.14 -7.14
CA ILE A 148 -7.03 -3.03 -6.20
C ILE A 148 -8.23 -2.25 -6.70
N VAL A 149 -9.26 -2.15 -5.88
CA VAL A 149 -10.50 -1.44 -6.19
C VAL A 149 -10.69 -0.29 -5.22
N SER A 150 -11.08 0.86 -5.75
CA SER A 150 -11.40 2.03 -4.93
C SER A 150 -12.88 2.37 -5.05
N THR A 151 -13.56 2.46 -3.93
CA THR A 151 -14.97 2.83 -3.85
C THR A 151 -15.13 4.13 -3.06
N LYS A 152 -16.09 4.95 -3.46
CA LYS A 152 -16.48 6.15 -2.74
C LYS A 152 -17.92 6.00 -2.30
N SER A 153 -18.15 5.99 -1.00
CA SER A 153 -19.50 5.98 -0.42
C SER A 153 -20.01 7.42 -0.35
N ASN A 154 -21.16 7.68 -0.95
CA ASN A 154 -21.85 8.96 -0.82
C ASN A 154 -22.67 8.95 0.48
N THR A 155 -22.05 9.34 1.57
CA THR A 155 -22.73 9.61 2.85
C THR A 155 -22.99 11.12 2.98
N SER A 156 -24.07 11.48 3.69
CA SER A 156 -24.44 12.88 3.99
C SER A 156 -23.31 13.71 4.61
N ASP A 157 -22.34 13.07 5.27
CA ASP A 157 -21.21 13.70 5.94
C ASP A 157 -19.94 13.86 5.09
N GLY A 158 -20.06 13.73 3.74
CA GLY A 158 -18.91 13.81 2.82
C GLY A 158 -18.26 12.45 2.61
N GLY A 159 -18.45 11.88 1.43
CA GLY A 159 -18.15 10.51 1.03
C GLY A 159 -16.86 9.88 1.58
N ALA A 160 -17.02 8.78 2.29
CA ALA A 160 -15.91 7.97 2.77
C ALA A 160 -15.26 7.22 1.60
N TYR A 161 -13.92 7.21 1.58
CA TYR A 161 -13.15 6.53 0.56
C TYR A 161 -12.63 5.21 1.10
N THR A 162 -12.78 4.14 0.34
CA THR A 162 -12.26 2.81 0.70
C THR A 162 -11.47 2.24 -0.48
N ILE A 163 -10.31 1.67 -0.19
CA ILE A 163 -9.50 0.92 -1.14
C ILE A 163 -9.41 -0.52 -0.64
N GLU A 164 -9.70 -1.48 -1.51
CA GLU A 164 -9.68 -2.91 -1.22
C GLU A 164 -8.68 -3.63 -2.11
N ASN A 165 -7.93 -4.56 -1.53
CA ASN A 165 -7.07 -5.50 -2.26
C ASN A 165 -7.75 -6.87 -2.28
N LYS A 166 -8.28 -7.24 -3.42
CA LYS A 166 -8.99 -8.51 -3.63
C LYS A 166 -8.10 -9.75 -3.52
N LEU A 167 -6.78 -9.60 -3.65
CA LEU A 167 -5.84 -10.73 -3.59
C LEU A 167 -5.57 -11.18 -2.15
N ASN A 168 -5.50 -10.26 -1.22
CA ASN A 168 -5.15 -10.55 0.17
C ASN A 168 -6.22 -10.13 1.19
N GLY A 169 -7.33 -9.55 0.73
CA GLY A 169 -8.45 -9.13 1.58
C GLY A 169 -8.16 -7.93 2.47
N SER A 170 -7.09 -7.18 2.21
CA SER A 170 -6.78 -5.97 3.00
C SER A 170 -7.57 -4.77 2.54
N THR A 171 -7.89 -3.87 3.46
CA THR A 171 -8.66 -2.65 3.18
C THR A 171 -7.99 -1.41 3.77
N ILE A 172 -8.13 -0.28 3.06
CA ILE A 172 -7.81 1.05 3.58
C ILE A 172 -9.11 1.83 3.62
N SER A 173 -9.51 2.29 4.79
CA SER A 173 -10.75 3.04 5.01
C SER A 173 -10.50 4.37 5.68
N VAL A 174 -11.48 5.26 5.62
CA VAL A 174 -11.44 6.60 6.21
C VAL A 174 -12.43 6.68 7.35
N LEU A 175 -11.98 7.22 8.48
CA LEU A 175 -12.84 7.55 9.62
C LEU A 175 -12.60 9.00 10.08
N ALA A 176 -13.65 9.65 10.60
CA ALA A 176 -13.48 10.90 11.32
C ALA A 176 -13.08 10.62 12.77
N CYS A 177 -12.22 11.48 13.35
CA CYS A 177 -11.92 11.46 14.77
C CYS A 177 -13.09 12.08 15.58
N LEU A 178 -14.26 11.44 15.55
CA LEU A 178 -15.42 11.83 16.35
C LEU A 178 -15.53 10.90 17.56
N GLU A 179 -16.13 11.39 18.66
CA GLU A 179 -16.37 10.56 19.85
C GLU A 179 -17.19 9.31 19.55
N SER A 180 -18.10 9.39 18.59
CA SER A 180 -18.93 8.27 18.12
C SER A 180 -18.16 7.15 17.40
N SER A 181 -16.94 7.40 16.98
CA SER A 181 -16.06 6.38 16.35
C SER A 181 -15.21 5.61 17.35
N ARG A 182 -15.26 5.98 18.65
CA ARG A 182 -14.62 5.22 19.72
C ARG A 182 -15.28 3.83 19.84
N GLY A 183 -14.52 2.79 19.67
CA GLY A 183 -14.99 1.40 19.83
C GLY A 183 -14.95 0.53 18.55
N LYS A 184 -14.66 1.07 17.39
CA LYS A 184 -14.33 0.24 16.22
C LYS A 184 -12.92 -0.32 16.39
N LYS A 185 -12.84 -1.62 16.67
CA LYS A 185 -11.54 -2.33 16.76
C LYS A 185 -10.94 -2.43 15.36
N ASN A 186 -9.92 -1.64 15.09
CA ASN A 186 -9.12 -1.73 13.87
C ASN A 186 -7.75 -2.32 14.18
N LYS A 187 -7.21 -3.11 13.26
CA LYS A 187 -5.91 -3.76 13.45
C LYS A 187 -4.72 -2.83 13.30
N ILE A 188 -4.87 -1.73 12.57
CA ILE A 188 -3.79 -0.75 12.33
C ILE A 188 -4.42 0.63 12.20
N ASP A 189 -4.12 1.52 13.12
CA ASP A 189 -4.49 2.93 13.07
C ASP A 189 -3.27 3.76 12.66
N ILE A 190 -3.41 4.52 11.56
CA ILE A 190 -2.41 5.50 11.12
C ILE A 190 -3.02 6.89 11.27
N MET A 191 -2.54 7.63 12.25
CA MET A 191 -2.93 9.02 12.49
C MET A 191 -2.09 10.03 11.69
#